data_e6f6d9b98d7e843b2ca539eb49885102
#
_entry.id   e6f6d9b98d7e843b2ca539eb49885102
#
_cell.length_a   1.000
_cell.length_b   1.000
_cell.length_c   1.000
_cell.angle_alpha   90.00
_cell.angle_beta   90.00
_cell.angle_gamma   90.00
#
_symmetry.space_group_name_H-M   'P 1'
#
loop_
_entity.id
_entity.type
_entity.pdbx_description
1 polymer ?
#
loop_
_entity_poly.entity_id
_entity_poly.type
_entity_poly.pdbx_seq_one_letter_code
_entity_poly.pdbx_strand_id
1 'polypeptide(L)'
;MKKTFPLQVEGKHPDRLLDATKNEIRKYVKRERRRELPAGADYWDFDCHFGATEAAAQPAHLSTLIALVDGVAREGASQFYLEILAKPAQRKGRPAETAAATAGK
;
A
#
# COMPACT_ATOMS: atom_id res chain seq x y z
N MET A 1 -8.09 -3.74 -1.82
CA MET A 1 -8.17 -4.35 -0.49
C MET A 1 -8.45 -3.29 0.56
N LYS A 2 -9.44 -3.54 1.37
CA LYS A 2 -9.76 -2.68 2.51
C LYS A 2 -9.94 -3.61 3.70
N LYS A 3 -9.08 -3.46 4.71
CA LYS A 3 -9.06 -4.45 5.79
C LYS A 3 -8.46 -3.88 7.07
N THR A 4 -9.03 -4.28 8.20
CA THR A 4 -8.42 -4.04 9.50
C THR A 4 -7.64 -5.29 9.88
N PHE A 5 -6.36 -5.10 10.17
CA PHE A 5 -5.45 -6.19 10.53
C PHE A 5 -5.23 -6.18 12.04
N PRO A 6 -5.49 -7.30 12.72
CA PRO A 6 -5.14 -7.38 14.15
C PRO A 6 -3.64 -7.60 14.31
N LEU A 7 -3.08 -6.95 15.31
CA LEU A 7 -1.67 -7.12 15.67
C LEU A 7 -1.49 -7.88 16.97
N GLN A 8 -2.59 -8.08 17.70
CA GLN A 8 -2.59 -8.83 18.95
C GLN A 8 -3.83 -9.71 18.94
N VAL A 9 -3.60 -11.01 18.97
CA VAL A 9 -4.67 -12.01 19.00
C VAL A 9 -4.31 -13.02 20.07
N GLU A 10 -5.26 -13.30 20.96
CA GLU A 10 -5.06 -14.27 22.04
C GLU A 10 -4.64 -15.63 21.45
N GLY A 11 -3.63 -16.22 22.03
CA GLY A 11 -3.11 -17.52 21.59
C GLY A 11 -2.17 -17.45 20.41
N LYS A 12 -1.90 -16.26 19.86
CA LYS A 12 -0.99 -16.11 18.73
C LYS A 12 0.19 -15.24 19.10
N HIS A 13 1.37 -15.64 18.62
CA HIS A 13 2.58 -14.87 18.87
C HIS A 13 2.56 -13.59 18.03
N PRO A 14 2.77 -12.41 18.64
CA PRO A 14 2.68 -11.14 17.90
C PRO A 14 3.64 -11.05 16.73
N ASP A 15 4.86 -11.56 16.85
CA ASP A 15 5.85 -11.51 15.75
C ASP A 15 5.39 -12.31 14.55
N ARG A 16 4.79 -13.47 14.78
CA ARG A 16 4.28 -14.30 13.68
C ARG A 16 3.09 -13.64 13.02
N LEU A 17 2.23 -13.02 13.82
CA LEU A 17 1.07 -12.32 13.30
C LEU A 17 1.51 -11.15 12.43
N LEU A 18 2.53 -10.42 12.87
CA LEU A 18 3.09 -9.30 12.11
C LEU A 18 3.69 -9.79 10.79
N ASP A 19 4.47 -10.87 10.82
CA ASP A 19 5.07 -11.41 9.60
C ASP A 19 3.99 -11.87 8.62
N ALA A 20 2.95 -12.54 9.11
CA ALA A 20 1.85 -12.98 8.27
C ALA A 20 1.15 -11.79 7.62
N THR A 21 0.94 -10.72 8.37
CA THR A 21 0.32 -9.50 7.88
C THR A 21 1.16 -8.87 6.76
N LYS A 22 2.47 -8.74 6.99
CA LYS A 22 3.37 -8.16 5.98
C LYS A 22 3.41 -9.03 4.73
N ASN A 23 3.40 -10.35 4.89
CA ASN A 23 3.37 -11.26 3.76
C ASN A 23 2.08 -11.16 2.97
N GLU A 24 0.95 -11.00 3.65
CA GLU A 24 -0.34 -10.83 2.99
C GLU A 24 -0.34 -9.57 2.13
N ILE A 25 0.20 -8.48 2.65
CA ILE A 25 0.30 -7.22 1.92
C ILE A 25 1.18 -7.38 0.67
N ARG A 26 2.36 -8.00 0.84
CA ARG A 26 3.29 -8.21 -0.27
C ARG A 26 2.69 -9.09 -1.35
N LYS A 27 2.01 -10.16 -0.95
CA LYS A 27 1.37 -11.07 -1.90
C LYS A 27 0.25 -10.40 -2.66
N TYR A 28 -0.54 -9.57 -1.99
CA TYR A 28 -1.62 -8.85 -2.64
C TYR A 28 -1.07 -7.92 -3.72
N VAL A 29 -0.06 -7.12 -3.39
CA VAL A 29 0.54 -6.18 -4.34
C VAL A 29 1.15 -6.94 -5.52
N LYS A 30 1.88 -8.02 -5.23
CA LYS A 30 2.51 -8.81 -6.27
C LYS A 30 1.48 -9.42 -7.21
N ARG A 31 0.38 -9.92 -6.67
CA ARG A 31 -0.70 -10.49 -7.48
C ARG A 31 -1.35 -9.44 -8.36
N GLU A 32 -1.61 -8.25 -7.81
CA GLU A 32 -2.25 -7.18 -8.58
C GLU A 32 -1.34 -6.66 -9.69
N ARG A 33 -0.04 -6.64 -9.47
CA ARG A 33 0.91 -6.22 -10.50
C ARG A 33 0.99 -7.18 -11.68
N ARG A 34 0.56 -8.42 -11.50
CA ARG A 34 0.57 -9.43 -12.55
C ARG A 34 -0.70 -9.43 -13.39
N ARG A 35 -1.68 -8.66 -13.00
CA ARG A 35 -2.93 -8.57 -13.77
C ARG A 35 -2.65 -7.90 -15.10
N GLU A 36 -3.45 -8.27 -16.09
CA GLU A 36 -3.36 -7.68 -17.41
C GLU A 36 -3.73 -6.20 -17.36
N LEU A 37 -2.88 -5.36 -17.95
CA LEU A 37 -3.14 -3.92 -17.99
C LEU A 37 -4.18 -3.62 -19.06
N PRO A 38 -5.13 -2.70 -18.80
CA PRO A 38 -6.06 -2.26 -19.83
C PRO A 38 -5.33 -1.50 -20.92
N ALA A 39 -5.97 -1.37 -22.07
CA ALA A 39 -5.41 -0.65 -23.20
C ALA A 39 -5.05 0.77 -22.79
N GLY A 40 -3.87 1.23 -23.19
CA GLY A 40 -3.40 2.57 -22.90
C GLY A 40 -2.71 2.74 -21.56
N ALA A 41 -2.70 1.71 -20.71
CA ALA A 41 -2.02 1.78 -19.42
C ALA A 41 -0.61 1.19 -19.54
N ASP A 42 0.33 1.78 -18.81
CA ASP A 42 1.73 1.36 -18.81
C ASP A 42 2.13 0.53 -17.61
N TYR A 43 1.44 0.74 -16.48
CA TYR A 43 1.77 0.02 -15.25
C TYR A 43 0.60 0.11 -14.27
N TRP A 44 0.69 -0.72 -13.21
CA TRP A 44 -0.26 -0.65 -12.10
C TRP A 44 0.27 0.29 -11.03
N ASP A 45 -0.56 1.25 -10.64
CA ASP A 45 -0.30 2.12 -9.50
C ASP A 45 -1.23 1.73 -8.35
N PHE A 46 -0.95 2.21 -7.15
CA PHE A 46 -1.71 1.84 -5.97
C PHE A 46 -2.03 3.07 -5.13
N ASP A 47 -3.31 3.26 -4.85
CA ASP A 47 -3.76 4.26 -3.88
C ASP A 47 -3.88 3.57 -2.54
N CYS A 48 -3.16 4.07 -1.54
CA CYS A 48 -3.12 3.45 -0.23
C CYS A 48 -3.56 4.43 0.85
N HIS A 49 -4.26 3.89 1.85
CA HIS A 49 -4.62 4.65 3.05
C HIS A 49 -4.28 3.79 4.26
N PHE A 50 -3.74 4.41 5.29
CA PHE A 50 -3.26 3.71 6.48
C PHE A 50 -3.63 4.51 7.72
N GLY A 51 -4.09 3.82 8.75
CA GLY A 51 -4.42 4.46 10.02
C GLY A 51 -4.78 3.45 11.08
N ALA A 52 -5.07 3.94 12.28
CA ALA A 52 -5.50 3.06 13.37
C ALA A 52 -6.89 2.47 13.08
N THR A 53 -7.74 3.25 12.41
CA THR A 53 -9.09 2.83 12.02
C THR A 53 -9.37 3.37 10.62
N GLU A 54 -10.47 2.91 10.02
CA GLU A 54 -10.89 3.43 8.72
C GLU A 54 -11.10 4.94 8.77
N ALA A 55 -11.73 5.43 9.80
CA ALA A 55 -12.02 6.87 9.94
C ALA A 55 -10.76 7.70 10.07
N ALA A 56 -9.69 7.14 10.66
CA ALA A 56 -8.43 7.83 10.88
C ALA A 56 -7.43 7.61 9.74
N ALA A 57 -7.77 6.80 8.75
CA ALA A 57 -6.85 6.44 7.67
C ALA A 57 -6.50 7.67 6.82
N GLN A 58 -5.23 7.78 6.47
CA GLN A 58 -4.72 8.88 5.65
C GLN A 58 -3.94 8.33 4.47
N PRO A 59 -3.82 9.11 3.39
CA PRO A 59 -3.05 8.66 2.23
C PRO A 59 -1.63 8.28 2.63
N ALA A 60 -1.15 7.17 2.08
CA ALA A 60 0.18 6.66 2.33
C ALA A 60 0.78 6.13 1.04
N HIS A 61 2.09 6.15 0.95
CA HIS A 61 2.79 5.65 -0.23
C HIS A 61 2.99 4.15 -0.10
N LEU A 62 2.79 3.42 -1.21
CA LEU A 62 2.97 1.97 -1.20
C LEU A 62 4.34 1.58 -0.65
N SER A 63 5.38 2.30 -1.03
CA SER A 63 6.75 2.01 -0.62
C SER A 63 6.99 2.16 0.88
N THR A 64 6.10 2.87 1.60
CA THR A 64 6.26 3.10 3.03
C THR A 64 5.38 2.19 3.88
N LEU A 65 4.49 1.40 3.27
CA LEU A 65 3.50 0.62 4.02
C LEU A 65 4.11 -0.34 5.02
N ILE A 66 5.14 -1.09 4.62
CA ILE A 66 5.75 -2.07 5.51
C ILE A 66 6.39 -1.36 6.72
N ALA A 67 7.04 -0.23 6.50
CA ALA A 67 7.62 0.55 7.60
C ALA A 67 6.55 1.10 8.53
N LEU A 68 5.40 1.52 7.98
CA LEU A 68 4.29 2.01 8.80
C LEU A 68 3.71 0.89 9.66
N VAL A 69 3.56 -0.30 9.09
CA VAL A 69 3.07 -1.47 9.81
C VAL A 69 4.04 -1.82 10.97
N ASP A 70 5.35 -1.85 10.68
CA ASP A 70 6.36 -2.10 11.71
C ASP A 70 6.30 -1.04 12.81
N GLY A 71 6.08 0.23 12.43
CA GLY A 71 6.01 1.32 13.38
C GLY A 71 4.87 1.18 14.37
N VAL A 72 3.65 0.90 13.88
CA VAL A 72 2.50 0.75 14.79
C VAL A 72 2.62 -0.50 15.64
N ALA A 73 3.21 -1.58 15.10
CA ALA A 73 3.45 -2.79 15.88
C ALA A 73 4.44 -2.51 17.02
N ARG A 74 5.49 -1.74 16.73
CA ARG A 74 6.50 -1.37 17.73
C ARG A 74 5.90 -0.50 18.84
N GLU A 75 4.91 0.32 18.48
CA GLU A 75 4.21 1.17 19.45
C GLU A 75 3.20 0.41 20.30
N GLY A 76 3.00 -0.88 20.02
CA GLY A 76 2.07 -1.68 20.78
C GLY A 76 0.62 -1.58 20.33
N ALA A 77 0.38 -1.11 19.11
CA ALA A 77 -0.98 -1.02 18.58
C ALA A 77 -1.62 -2.40 18.54
N SER A 78 -2.92 -2.46 18.81
CA SER A 78 -3.65 -3.73 18.78
C SER A 78 -4.14 -4.08 17.37
N GLN A 79 -4.25 -3.08 16.50
CA GLN A 79 -4.70 -3.26 15.13
C GLN A 79 -4.33 -2.04 14.30
N PHE A 80 -4.48 -2.17 12.98
CA PHE A 80 -4.41 -1.02 12.07
C PHE A 80 -5.35 -1.27 10.89
N TYR A 81 -5.73 -0.18 10.22
CA TYR A 81 -6.54 -0.24 9.01
C TYR A 81 -5.66 0.04 7.79
N LEU A 82 -5.84 -0.75 6.75
CA LEU A 82 -5.09 -0.59 5.50
C LEU A 82 -6.02 -0.69 4.32
N GLU A 83 -5.84 0.23 3.39
CA GLU A 83 -6.57 0.22 2.13
C GLU A 83 -5.54 0.29 1.00
N ILE A 84 -5.65 -0.64 0.04
CA ILE A 84 -4.80 -0.65 -1.16
C ILE A 84 -5.72 -0.87 -2.35
N LEU A 85 -5.75 0.11 -3.25
CA LEU A 85 -6.56 0.04 -4.45
C LEU A 85 -5.65 0.13 -5.67
N ALA A 86 -5.63 -0.93 -6.48
CA ALA A 86 -4.85 -0.94 -7.72
C ALA A 86 -5.58 -0.13 -8.77
N LYS A 87 -4.83 0.65 -9.53
CA LYS A 87 -5.38 1.43 -10.63
C LYS A 87 -4.40 1.45 -11.80
N PRO A 88 -4.89 1.39 -13.03
CA PRO A 88 -4.01 1.51 -14.19
C PRO A 88 -3.49 2.94 -14.29
N ALA A 89 -2.23 3.10 -14.70
CA ALA A 89 -1.60 4.40 -14.82
C ALA A 89 -0.73 4.46 -16.07
N GLN A 90 -0.45 5.66 -16.50
CA GLN A 90 0.41 5.90 -17.66
C GLN A 90 1.69 6.58 -17.21
N ARG A 91 2.80 6.20 -17.83
CA ARG A 91 4.06 6.89 -17.59
C ARG A 91 3.99 8.26 -18.23
N LYS A 92 4.46 9.27 -17.50
CA LYS A 92 4.61 10.60 -18.07
C LYS A 92 5.82 10.56 -18.99
N GLY A 93 5.64 10.94 -20.22
CA GLY A 93 6.67 10.96 -21.21
C GLY A 93 7.82 11.87 -20.86
N ARG A 94 8.19 11.96 -21.11
CA ARG A 94 9.00 12.65 -21.11
C ARG A 94 9.16 13.73 -21.22
N PRO A 95 9.03 13.65 -21.12
CA PRO A 95 9.05 14.44 -20.96
C PRO A 95 9.10 15.10 -21.26
N ALA A 96 8.73 15.15 -21.43
CA ALA A 96 8.69 15.40 -21.43
C ALA A 96 8.55 15.85 -21.14
N GLU A 97 8.34 16.02 -21.19
CA GLU A 97 8.26 16.17 -20.89
C GLU A 97 8.19 16.64 -20.39
N THR A 98 8.09 17.05 -20.67
CA THR A 98 8.17 17.34 -20.19
C THR A 98 8.14 18.00 -19.77
N ALA A 99 8.17 18.63 -20.04
CA ALA A 99 8.34 18.98 -19.67
C ALA A 99 8.22 19.60 -19.21
N ALA A 100 8.10 20.12 -19.36
CA ALA A 100 8.18 20.31 -18.99
C ALA A 100 8.02 20.68 -18.50
N ALA A 101 7.85 21.06 -18.73
CA ALA A 101 7.94 20.98 -18.42
C ALA A 101 7.83 21.35 -17.92
N THR A 102 7.66 21.88 -18.12
CA THR A 102 7.80 21.82 -17.82
C THR A 102 7.77 22.05 -17.43
N ALA A 103 7.75 22.76 -17.65
CA ALA A 103 7.99 22.57 -17.49
C ALA A 103 8.02 22.74 -17.18
N GLY A 104 7.96 23.29 -17.40
CA GLY A 104 8.22 23.03 -17.37
C GLY A 104 8.19 23.17 -17.11
N LYS A 105 8.08 23.46 -17.19
CA LYS A 105 8.22 23.16 -17.36
C LYS A 105 8.28 23.13 -17.18
#